data_fc8537d0a5c993382d6e146a9d12b3e9
#
_entry.id   fc8537d0a5c993382d6e146a9d12b3e9
#
_cell.length_a   1.000
_cell.length_b   1.000
_cell.length_c   1.000
_cell.angle_alpha   90.00
_cell.angle_beta   90.00
_cell.angle_gamma   90.00
#
_symmetry.space_group_name_H-M   'P 1'
#
loop_
_entity.id
_entity.type
_entity.pdbx_description
1 polymer ?
#
loop_
_entity_poly.entity_id
_entity_poly.type
_entity_poly.pdbx_seq_one_letter_code
_entity_poly.pdbx_strand_id
1 'polypeptide(L)'
;FLFSLHCGAQKGQLMSVSVYNQSTAIPFTRFVTTPVHPGFQVAAEFDLNDRPHGRAFTAAHLGYFYHGHLAQGFYVGGDLGYETRTRFGLSFCGMIGVGYLRTYVTQPEYIFQNGSYVRRPDKGNGRLMPSLSLETGYYFKPARRSTQLFVRYQSWGEYPYSPGFIELMSHINLHLGVRFTLGKDTSAE
;
A
#
# COMPACT_ATOMS: atom_id res chain seq x y z
N PHE A 1 -26.79 -13.99 1.73
CA PHE A 1 -26.00 -13.51 2.88
C PHE A 1 -26.09 -12.00 2.90
N LEU A 2 -26.99 -11.46 3.70
CA LEU A 2 -27.12 -10.02 3.96
C LEU A 2 -26.02 -9.63 4.95
N PHE A 3 -25.06 -8.84 4.51
CA PHE A 3 -24.16 -8.11 5.41
C PHE A 3 -24.98 -7.03 6.13
N SER A 4 -25.34 -7.29 7.36
CA SER A 4 -25.90 -6.27 8.23
C SER A 4 -24.77 -5.32 8.63
N LEU A 5 -24.72 -4.14 8.01
CA LEU A 5 -23.91 -3.01 8.45
C LEU A 5 -24.43 -2.57 9.84
N HIS A 6 -23.81 -3.05 10.90
CA HIS A 6 -24.00 -2.51 12.22
C HIS A 6 -23.42 -1.10 12.25
N CYS A 7 -24.30 -0.12 12.24
CA CYS A 7 -23.98 1.28 12.57
C CYS A 7 -23.68 1.36 14.07
N GLY A 8 -22.50 0.88 14.49
CA GLY A 8 -21.97 1.12 15.83
C GLY A 8 -21.52 2.57 15.93
N ALA A 9 -21.69 3.16 17.13
CA ALA A 9 -21.30 4.53 17.47
C ALA A 9 -20.06 5.01 16.71
N GLN A 10 -20.12 6.20 16.10
CA GLN A 10 -19.09 6.76 15.22
C GLN A 10 -17.75 6.88 15.95
N LYS A 11 -17.03 5.79 16.02
CA LYS A 11 -15.59 5.82 16.31
C LYS A 11 -14.93 6.49 15.12
N GLY A 12 -14.13 7.53 15.37
CA GLY A 12 -13.42 8.23 14.30
C GLY A 12 -12.70 7.23 13.37
N GLN A 13 -12.75 7.47 12.06
CA GLN A 13 -12.15 6.60 11.05
C GLN A 13 -10.63 6.67 11.12
N LEU A 14 -9.97 5.53 11.24
CA LEU A 14 -8.52 5.46 11.24
C LEU A 14 -8.01 5.53 9.79
N MET A 15 -7.14 6.50 9.53
CA MET A 15 -6.57 6.79 8.23
C MET A 15 -5.04 6.75 8.30
N SER A 16 -4.40 6.38 7.22
CA SER A 16 -2.95 6.50 7.08
C SER A 16 -2.57 7.14 5.74
N VAL A 17 -1.49 7.92 5.77
CA VAL A 17 -0.88 8.52 4.59
C VAL A 17 0.61 8.22 4.63
N SER A 18 1.16 7.79 3.52
CA SER A 18 2.59 7.50 3.41
C SER A 18 3.16 7.92 2.06
N VAL A 19 4.41 8.28 2.08
CA VAL A 19 5.26 8.39 0.89
C VAL A 19 6.20 7.19 0.87
N TYR A 20 6.62 6.75 -0.31
CA TYR A 20 7.51 5.61 -0.40
C TYR A 20 8.47 5.70 -1.59
N ASN A 21 9.54 4.92 -1.50
CA ASN A 21 10.44 4.64 -2.61
C ASN A 21 10.12 3.26 -3.18
N GLN A 22 9.76 3.21 -4.47
CA GLN A 22 9.46 1.97 -5.18
C GLN A 22 10.71 1.44 -5.88
N SER A 23 10.89 0.12 -5.88
CA SER A 23 11.98 -0.54 -6.58
C SER A 23 11.58 -1.91 -7.09
N THR A 24 12.16 -2.30 -8.23
CA THR A 24 12.09 -3.67 -8.73
C THR A 24 13.24 -4.46 -8.11
N ALA A 25 12.94 -5.35 -7.18
CA ALA A 25 13.92 -6.17 -6.49
C ALA A 25 13.27 -7.43 -5.91
N ILE A 26 14.12 -8.44 -5.64
CA ILE A 26 13.70 -9.61 -4.88
C ILE A 26 13.45 -9.18 -3.43
N PRO A 27 12.36 -9.65 -2.79
CA PRO A 27 12.04 -9.34 -1.41
C PRO A 27 13.20 -9.59 -0.45
N PHE A 28 13.42 -8.69 0.50
CA PHE A 28 14.45 -8.75 1.55
C PHE A 28 15.91 -8.72 1.09
N THR A 29 16.19 -8.57 -0.19
CA THR A 29 17.57 -8.44 -0.69
C THR A 29 18.09 -6.99 -0.64
N ARG A 30 17.18 -6.01 -0.72
CA ARG A 30 17.49 -4.58 -0.64
C ARG A 30 16.39 -3.86 0.14
N PHE A 31 16.78 -2.94 1.02
CA PHE A 31 15.83 -2.10 1.78
C PHE A 31 15.76 -0.68 1.21
N VAL A 32 16.87 -0.16 0.74
CA VAL A 32 16.95 1.17 0.13
C VAL A 32 17.59 1.03 -1.23
N THR A 33 16.99 1.66 -2.23
CA THR A 33 17.48 1.63 -3.61
C THR A 33 17.60 3.04 -4.17
N THR A 34 18.55 3.21 -5.04
CA THR A 34 18.79 4.43 -5.82
C THR A 34 18.77 4.09 -7.30
N PRO A 35 18.25 4.97 -8.17
CA PRO A 35 17.61 6.26 -7.89
C PRO A 35 16.25 6.12 -7.17
N VAL A 36 15.80 7.22 -6.55
CA VAL A 36 14.49 7.23 -5.85
C VAL A 36 13.34 7.26 -6.86
N HIS A 37 12.41 6.34 -6.70
CA HIS A 37 11.16 6.30 -7.48
C HIS A 37 9.99 6.59 -6.56
N PRO A 38 9.54 7.86 -6.50
CA PRO A 38 8.58 8.28 -5.50
C PRO A 38 7.19 7.71 -5.74
N GLY A 39 6.51 7.38 -4.66
CA GLY A 39 5.11 7.03 -4.63
C GLY A 39 4.45 7.56 -3.37
N PHE A 40 3.11 7.54 -3.38
CA PHE A 40 2.31 7.85 -2.21
C PHE A 40 1.15 6.87 -2.09
N GLN A 41 0.69 6.65 -0.85
CA GLN A 41 -0.45 5.80 -0.55
C GLN A 41 -1.29 6.44 0.55
N VAL A 42 -2.61 6.32 0.39
CA VAL A 42 -3.61 6.65 1.41
C VAL A 42 -4.40 5.39 1.71
N ALA A 43 -4.68 5.14 2.99
CA ALA A 43 -5.48 3.99 3.39
C ALA A 43 -6.47 4.35 4.50
N ALA A 44 -7.61 3.66 4.50
CA ALA A 44 -8.61 3.66 5.56
C ALA A 44 -8.60 2.28 6.22
N GLU A 45 -8.52 2.24 7.56
CA GLU A 45 -8.42 1.00 8.33
C GLU A 45 -9.71 0.75 9.11
N PHE A 46 -10.16 -0.51 9.13
CA PHE A 46 -11.39 -0.97 9.79
C PHE A 46 -11.02 -2.07 10.78
N ASP A 47 -11.24 -1.81 12.07
CA ASP A 47 -10.92 -2.78 13.12
C ASP A 47 -11.88 -3.97 13.05
N LEU A 48 -11.33 -5.19 12.97
CA LEU A 48 -12.08 -6.44 13.10
C LEU A 48 -12.12 -6.87 14.57
N ASN A 49 -11.00 -6.70 15.27
CA ASN A 49 -10.87 -7.02 16.68
C ASN A 49 -9.81 -6.09 17.30
N ASP A 50 -10.15 -5.46 18.41
CA ASP A 50 -9.28 -4.52 19.13
C ASP A 50 -9.10 -4.97 20.58
N ARG A 51 -7.91 -5.49 20.90
CA ARG A 51 -7.48 -5.96 22.23
C ARG A 51 -6.43 -5.01 22.80
N PRO A 52 -6.17 -5.02 24.14
CA PRO A 52 -5.20 -4.13 24.76
C PRO A 52 -3.81 -4.13 24.13
N HIS A 53 -3.33 -5.27 23.66
CA HIS A 53 -1.98 -5.46 23.11
C HIS A 53 -1.94 -5.93 21.66
N GLY A 54 -3.09 -6.10 21.01
CA GLY A 54 -3.15 -6.57 19.63
C GLY A 54 -4.44 -6.16 18.93
N ARG A 55 -4.33 -5.82 17.66
CA ARG A 55 -5.44 -5.38 16.80
C ARG A 55 -5.42 -6.15 15.49
N ALA A 56 -6.52 -6.81 15.14
CA ALA A 56 -6.75 -7.31 13.80
C ALA A 56 -7.61 -6.29 13.03
N PHE A 57 -7.26 -6.02 11.81
CA PHE A 57 -7.95 -5.01 10.99
C PHE A 57 -7.91 -5.37 9.51
N THR A 58 -8.83 -4.78 8.75
CA THR A 58 -8.75 -4.68 7.31
C THR A 58 -8.44 -3.25 6.91
N ALA A 59 -7.80 -3.07 5.77
CA ALA A 59 -7.56 -1.76 5.21
C ALA A 59 -7.96 -1.72 3.74
N ALA A 60 -8.53 -0.61 3.31
CA ALA A 60 -8.67 -0.27 1.89
C ALA A 60 -7.66 0.82 1.57
N HIS A 61 -6.91 0.65 0.49
CA HIS A 61 -5.87 1.59 0.12
C HIS A 61 -5.93 1.96 -1.36
N LEU A 62 -5.43 3.15 -1.66
CA LEU A 62 -5.15 3.60 -3.01
C LEU A 62 -3.78 4.28 -3.04
N GLY A 63 -3.08 4.16 -4.16
CA GLY A 63 -1.76 4.76 -4.28
C GLY A 63 -1.34 4.97 -5.72
N TYR A 64 -0.22 5.65 -5.83
CA TYR A 64 0.40 6.02 -7.09
C TYR A 64 1.91 5.95 -6.95
N PHE A 65 2.61 5.50 -8.00
CA PHE A 65 4.06 5.57 -8.10
C PHE A 65 4.49 6.08 -9.47
N TYR A 66 5.68 6.67 -9.49
CA TYR A 66 6.32 7.16 -10.69
C TYR A 66 7.75 6.63 -10.82
N HIS A 67 7.99 5.88 -11.89
CA HIS A 67 9.32 5.42 -12.26
C HIS A 67 9.69 6.05 -13.61
N GLY A 68 10.65 6.98 -13.62
CA GLY A 68 10.94 7.84 -14.77
C GLY A 68 11.31 7.12 -16.06
N HIS A 69 11.83 5.88 -15.98
CA HIS A 69 12.30 5.11 -17.12
C HIS A 69 11.45 3.88 -17.46
N LEU A 70 10.58 3.45 -16.55
CA LEU A 70 9.78 2.24 -16.77
C LEU A 70 8.30 2.55 -16.93
N ALA A 71 7.65 2.93 -15.83
CA ALA A 71 6.20 3.07 -15.81
C ALA A 71 5.75 3.96 -14.65
N GLN A 72 4.56 4.50 -14.78
CA GLN A 72 3.79 5.04 -13.67
C GLN A 72 2.57 4.16 -13.44
N GLY A 73 2.11 4.06 -12.20
CA GLY A 73 1.00 3.18 -11.88
C GLY A 73 0.09 3.74 -10.81
N PHE A 74 -1.22 3.49 -11.00
CA PHE A 74 -2.25 3.69 -9.99
C PHE A 74 -2.72 2.34 -9.50
N TYR A 75 -2.92 2.19 -8.20
CA TYR A 75 -3.44 0.96 -7.63
C TYR A 75 -4.49 1.23 -6.57
N VAL A 76 -5.40 0.28 -6.45
CA VAL A 76 -6.38 0.19 -5.39
C VAL A 76 -6.38 -1.23 -4.85
N GLY A 77 -6.50 -1.39 -3.54
CA GLY A 77 -6.46 -2.72 -2.96
C GLY A 77 -6.96 -2.75 -1.53
N GLY A 78 -6.85 -3.94 -0.95
CA GLY A 78 -7.19 -4.20 0.44
C GLY A 78 -6.15 -5.08 1.10
N ASP A 79 -5.95 -4.84 2.39
CA ASP A 79 -5.05 -5.59 3.26
C ASP A 79 -5.81 -6.20 4.43
N LEU A 80 -5.35 -7.35 4.91
CA LEU A 80 -5.68 -7.92 6.20
C LEU A 80 -4.42 -7.84 7.06
N GLY A 81 -4.52 -7.21 8.22
CA GLY A 81 -3.39 -6.92 9.08
C GLY A 81 -3.60 -7.34 10.53
N TYR A 82 -2.47 -7.62 11.19
CA TYR A 82 -2.41 -7.80 12.63
C TYR A 82 -1.28 -6.96 13.21
N GLU A 83 -1.64 -6.10 14.16
CA GLU A 83 -0.73 -5.19 14.86
C GLU A 83 -0.58 -5.61 16.32
N THR A 84 0.65 -5.70 16.78
CA THR A 84 1.00 -5.86 18.20
C THR A 84 1.61 -4.57 18.72
N ARG A 85 1.19 -4.16 19.92
CA ARG A 85 1.64 -2.92 20.55
C ARG A 85 2.26 -3.17 21.91
N THR A 86 3.42 -2.57 22.15
CA THR A 86 4.09 -2.56 23.44
C THR A 86 3.52 -1.45 24.36
N ARG A 87 3.76 -1.56 25.66
CA ARG A 87 3.30 -0.57 26.66
C ARG A 87 3.93 0.82 26.48
N PHE A 88 5.13 0.90 25.88
CA PHE A 88 5.83 2.16 25.64
C PHE A 88 5.54 2.77 24.27
N GLY A 89 4.56 2.25 23.55
CA GLY A 89 4.06 2.84 22.29
C GLY A 89 4.69 2.31 21.01
N LEU A 90 5.69 1.43 21.06
CA LEU A 90 6.22 0.77 19.87
C LEU A 90 5.22 -0.28 19.37
N SER A 91 5.02 -0.35 18.05
CA SER A 91 4.15 -1.33 17.41
C SER A 91 4.87 -2.07 16.30
N PHE A 92 4.42 -3.30 16.07
CA PHE A 92 4.83 -4.16 14.96
C PHE A 92 3.57 -4.68 14.28
N CYS A 93 3.53 -4.60 12.95
CA CYS A 93 2.38 -5.03 12.18
C CYS A 93 2.82 -5.87 10.97
N GLY A 94 2.11 -6.97 10.75
CA GLY A 94 2.18 -7.78 9.54
C GLY A 94 0.89 -7.65 8.75
N MET A 95 0.97 -7.51 7.43
CA MET A 95 -0.20 -7.41 6.56
C MET A 95 -0.01 -8.26 5.31
N ILE A 96 -1.08 -8.88 4.86
CA ILE A 96 -1.19 -9.51 3.54
C ILE A 96 -2.28 -8.78 2.76
N GLY A 97 -2.07 -8.59 1.48
CA GLY A 97 -3.00 -7.82 0.67
C GLY A 97 -3.10 -8.26 -0.76
N VAL A 98 -4.11 -7.74 -1.41
CA VAL A 98 -4.32 -7.88 -2.85
C VAL A 98 -4.88 -6.59 -3.42
N GLY A 99 -4.42 -6.19 -4.60
CA GLY A 99 -4.88 -5.00 -5.28
C GLY A 99 -4.99 -5.19 -6.78
N TYR A 100 -5.58 -4.20 -7.40
CA TYR A 100 -5.58 -4.00 -8.85
C TYR A 100 -4.67 -2.83 -9.18
N LEU A 101 -3.69 -3.09 -10.04
CA LEU A 101 -2.72 -2.12 -10.52
C LEU A 101 -3.00 -1.82 -11.99
N ARG A 102 -2.96 -0.54 -12.36
CA ARG A 102 -2.95 -0.10 -13.75
C ARG A 102 -1.69 0.70 -14.02
N THR A 103 -0.84 0.17 -14.90
CA THR A 103 0.43 0.80 -15.28
C THR A 103 0.36 1.44 -16.63
N TYR A 104 1.08 2.55 -16.78
CA TYR A 104 1.28 3.27 -18.04
C TYR A 104 2.78 3.47 -18.25
N VAL A 105 3.22 3.33 -19.50
CA VAL A 105 4.63 3.57 -19.84
C VAL A 105 4.97 5.06 -19.74
N THR A 106 6.15 5.39 -19.20
CA THR A 106 6.61 6.77 -19.10
C THR A 106 7.32 7.26 -20.37
N GLN A 107 7.79 6.32 -21.19
CA GLN A 107 8.46 6.62 -22.47
C GLN A 107 7.55 6.22 -23.64
N PRO A 108 7.52 7.01 -24.73
CA PRO A 108 6.73 6.67 -25.90
C PRO A 108 7.24 5.38 -26.57
N GLU A 109 6.36 4.42 -26.77
CA GLU A 109 6.65 3.22 -27.55
C GLU A 109 6.36 3.46 -29.04
N TYR A 110 7.25 2.96 -29.91
CA TYR A 110 7.09 3.02 -31.36
C TYR A 110 7.04 1.61 -31.93
N ILE A 111 6.11 1.37 -32.83
CA ILE A 111 6.02 0.14 -33.62
C ILE A 111 6.35 0.43 -35.07
N PHE A 112 7.07 -0.48 -35.72
CA PHE A 112 7.32 -0.38 -37.14
C PHE A 112 6.11 -0.90 -37.91
N GLN A 113 5.44 -0.03 -38.67
CA GLN A 113 4.25 -0.38 -39.45
C GLN A 113 4.29 0.36 -40.79
N ASN A 114 4.03 -0.38 -41.90
CA ASN A 114 4.00 0.16 -43.25
C ASN A 114 5.24 0.98 -43.64
N GLY A 115 6.45 0.53 -43.25
CA GLY A 115 7.69 1.20 -43.62
C GLY A 115 8.06 2.42 -42.76
N SER A 116 7.31 2.74 -41.69
CA SER A 116 7.57 3.86 -40.81
C SER A 116 7.37 3.49 -39.33
N TYR A 117 8.02 4.24 -38.42
CA TYR A 117 7.81 4.13 -36.99
C TYR A 117 6.60 4.95 -36.58
N VAL A 118 5.56 4.29 -36.10
CA VAL A 118 4.33 4.92 -35.63
C VAL A 118 4.27 4.80 -34.11
N ARG A 119 3.94 5.88 -33.42
CA ARG A 119 3.76 5.88 -31.96
C ARG A 119 2.58 4.99 -31.58
N ARG A 120 2.83 4.01 -30.70
CA ARG A 120 1.79 3.16 -30.14
C ARG A 120 1.07 3.91 -29.02
N PRO A 121 -0.29 4.05 -29.07
CA PRO A 121 -1.03 4.63 -27.96
C PRO A 121 -0.98 3.69 -26.75
N ASP A 122 -0.53 4.19 -25.61
CA ASP A 122 -0.55 3.42 -24.37
C ASP A 122 -1.97 3.39 -23.79
N LYS A 123 -2.58 2.21 -23.75
CA LYS A 123 -3.89 1.96 -23.15
C LYS A 123 -3.82 1.60 -21.68
N GLY A 124 -2.60 1.51 -21.12
CA GLY A 124 -2.33 1.00 -19.79
C GLY A 124 -2.56 -0.50 -19.66
N ASN A 125 -1.80 -1.12 -18.74
CA ASN A 125 -1.88 -2.56 -18.46
C ASN A 125 -2.53 -2.76 -17.09
N GLY A 126 -3.63 -3.54 -17.06
CA GLY A 126 -4.28 -3.93 -15.80
C GLY A 126 -3.65 -5.20 -15.25
N ARG A 127 -3.32 -5.23 -13.96
CA ARG A 127 -2.57 -6.31 -13.31
C ARG A 127 -3.03 -6.58 -11.89
N LEU A 128 -2.89 -7.80 -11.43
CA LEU A 128 -3.10 -8.18 -10.05
C LEU A 128 -1.85 -7.81 -9.25
N MET A 129 -2.04 -7.33 -8.01
CA MET A 129 -1.00 -6.87 -7.11
C MET A 129 -1.12 -7.56 -5.74
N PRO A 130 -0.71 -8.85 -5.60
CA PRO A 130 -0.56 -9.45 -4.28
C PRO A 130 0.56 -8.77 -3.51
N SER A 131 0.40 -8.60 -2.19
CA SER A 131 1.36 -7.91 -1.34
C SER A 131 1.53 -8.56 0.03
N LEU A 132 2.73 -8.40 0.58
CA LEU A 132 3.11 -8.72 1.95
C LEU A 132 3.82 -7.52 2.55
N SER A 133 3.39 -7.07 3.72
CA SER A 133 3.98 -5.90 4.37
C SER A 133 4.37 -6.18 5.81
N LEU A 134 5.51 -5.64 6.21
CA LEU A 134 5.97 -5.57 7.59
C LEU A 134 6.12 -4.11 7.98
N GLU A 135 5.54 -3.73 9.10
CA GLU A 135 5.53 -2.34 9.57
C GLU A 135 5.99 -2.27 11.02
N THR A 136 6.77 -1.26 11.33
CA THR A 136 7.06 -0.83 12.70
C THR A 136 6.67 0.63 12.86
N GLY A 137 6.10 0.97 14.01
CA GLY A 137 5.62 2.33 14.27
C GLY A 137 5.71 2.72 15.72
N TYR A 138 5.58 4.02 15.97
CA TYR A 138 5.58 4.59 17.30
C TYR A 138 4.36 5.49 17.51
N TYR A 139 3.60 5.22 18.56
CA TYR A 139 2.46 6.01 18.99
C TYR A 139 2.90 7.11 19.94
N PHE A 140 2.60 8.36 19.60
CA PHE A 140 3.01 9.52 20.43
C PHE A 140 2.26 9.63 21.78
N LYS A 141 1.10 9.01 21.88
CA LYS A 141 0.31 8.96 23.12
C LYS A 141 -0.12 7.54 23.43
N PRO A 142 -0.29 7.17 24.70
CA PRO A 142 -0.73 5.83 25.09
C PRO A 142 -2.18 5.52 24.64
N ALA A 143 -2.94 6.53 24.18
CA ALA A 143 -4.30 6.34 23.68
C ALA A 143 -4.33 5.45 22.43
N ARG A 144 -5.33 4.57 22.35
CA ARG A 144 -5.45 3.53 21.30
C ARG A 144 -5.51 4.07 19.88
N ARG A 145 -6.04 5.27 19.67
CA ARG A 145 -6.21 5.90 18.35
C ARG A 145 -5.40 7.20 18.25
N SER A 146 -4.26 7.25 18.95
CA SER A 146 -3.35 8.37 18.83
C SER A 146 -2.61 8.34 17.51
N THR A 147 -2.05 9.49 17.15
CA THR A 147 -1.18 9.60 15.97
C THR A 147 0.03 8.68 16.11
N GLN A 148 0.32 7.93 15.03
CA GLN A 148 1.45 7.00 14.92
C GLN A 148 2.32 7.42 13.75
N LEU A 149 3.61 7.46 13.95
CA LEU A 149 4.59 7.48 12.87
C LEU A 149 5.00 6.04 12.56
N PHE A 150 5.10 5.65 11.30
CA PHE A 150 5.48 4.29 10.93
C PHE A 150 6.45 4.23 9.74
N VAL A 151 7.22 3.17 9.71
CA VAL A 151 7.99 2.71 8.56
C VAL A 151 7.44 1.34 8.16
N ARG A 152 7.13 1.16 6.86
CA ARG A 152 6.60 -0.08 6.32
C ARG A 152 7.47 -0.55 5.17
N TYR A 153 7.87 -1.80 5.22
CA TYR A 153 8.45 -2.52 4.11
C TYR A 153 7.34 -3.35 3.45
N GLN A 154 7.01 -3.03 2.20
CA GLN A 154 6.03 -3.77 1.42
C GLN A 154 6.73 -4.47 0.26
N SER A 155 6.56 -5.78 0.16
CA SER A 155 6.88 -6.57 -1.02
C SER A 155 5.60 -6.86 -1.77
N TRP A 156 5.59 -6.67 -3.09
CA TRP A 156 4.43 -6.94 -3.90
C TRP A 156 4.81 -7.51 -5.26
N GLY A 157 3.87 -8.23 -5.87
CA GLY A 157 4.01 -8.85 -7.17
C GLY A 157 3.14 -8.16 -8.21
N GLU A 158 3.61 -8.13 -9.44
CA GLU A 158 2.86 -7.68 -10.62
C GLU A 158 2.55 -8.90 -11.49
N TYR A 159 1.25 -9.25 -11.62
CA TYR A 159 0.81 -10.45 -12.33
C TYR A 159 -0.41 -10.15 -13.24
N PRO A 160 -0.44 -10.63 -14.49
CA PRO A 160 0.72 -11.11 -15.26
C PRO A 160 1.61 -9.92 -15.68
N TYR A 161 2.92 -10.04 -15.55
CA TYR A 161 3.85 -8.97 -15.95
C TYR A 161 4.10 -8.98 -17.46
N SER A 162 4.64 -10.06 -17.98
CA SER A 162 4.91 -10.26 -19.42
C SER A 162 4.55 -11.70 -19.78
N PRO A 163 3.30 -11.95 -20.24
CA PRO A 163 2.83 -13.31 -20.55
C PRO A 163 3.74 -14.05 -21.54
N GLY A 164 4.10 -15.27 -21.18
CA GLY A 164 4.98 -16.12 -21.99
C GLY A 164 6.48 -15.86 -21.80
N PHE A 165 6.88 -14.88 -20.96
CA PHE A 165 8.27 -14.60 -20.63
C PHE A 165 8.52 -14.52 -19.12
N ILE A 166 7.96 -13.52 -18.45
CA ILE A 166 8.00 -13.37 -16.99
C ILE A 166 6.58 -13.15 -16.49
N GLU A 167 6.04 -14.17 -15.85
CA GLU A 167 4.65 -14.13 -15.37
C GLU A 167 4.49 -13.21 -14.15
N LEU A 168 5.43 -13.25 -13.22
CA LEU A 168 5.42 -12.51 -11.97
C LEU A 168 6.67 -11.66 -11.82
N MET A 169 6.52 -10.35 -11.70
CA MET A 169 7.60 -9.43 -11.37
C MET A 169 7.46 -8.98 -9.92
N SER A 170 8.55 -9.05 -9.16
CA SER A 170 8.56 -8.62 -7.76
C SER A 170 9.07 -7.20 -7.60
N HIS A 171 8.42 -6.47 -6.70
CA HIS A 171 8.71 -5.10 -6.35
C HIS A 171 8.76 -4.92 -4.84
N ILE A 172 9.45 -3.88 -4.40
CA ILE A 172 9.50 -3.47 -3.01
C ILE A 172 9.19 -1.99 -2.90
N ASN A 173 8.49 -1.62 -1.83
CA ASN A 173 8.23 -0.24 -1.43
C ASN A 173 8.71 -0.06 0.01
N LEU A 174 9.51 0.96 0.25
CA LEU A 174 9.83 1.39 1.61
C LEU A 174 9.04 2.66 1.91
N HIS A 175 8.04 2.55 2.78
CA HIS A 175 7.15 3.62 3.16
C HIS A 175 7.61 4.32 4.43
N LEU A 176 7.43 5.65 4.47
CA LEU A 176 7.40 6.46 5.67
C LEU A 176 6.02 7.12 5.73
N GLY A 177 5.31 6.94 6.83
CA GLY A 177 3.93 7.41 6.91
C GLY A 177 3.46 7.77 8.29
N VAL A 178 2.28 8.38 8.32
CA VAL A 178 1.57 8.77 9.53
C VAL A 178 0.18 8.13 9.50
N ARG A 179 -0.21 7.56 10.64
CA ARG A 179 -1.56 7.05 10.90
C ARG A 179 -2.24 7.96 11.92
N PHE A 180 -3.48 8.32 11.69
CA PHE A 180 -4.25 9.25 12.54
C PHE A 180 -5.74 8.94 12.46
N THR A 181 -6.49 9.38 13.45
CA THR A 181 -7.95 9.25 13.48
C THR A 181 -8.60 10.50 12.89
N LEU A 182 -9.48 10.31 11.90
CA LEU A 182 -10.30 11.35 11.32
C LEU A 182 -11.67 11.35 12.02
N GLY A 183 -12.07 12.49 12.60
CA GLY A 183 -13.30 12.63 13.36
C GLY A 183 -13.08 12.67 14.88
N LYS A 184 -14.04 13.22 15.63
CA LYS A 184 -14.01 13.26 17.09
C LYS A 184 -14.39 11.89 17.66
N ASP A 185 -13.60 11.37 18.59
CA ASP A 185 -14.05 10.33 19.51
C ASP A 185 -15.10 10.95 20.45
N THR A 186 -16.37 10.67 20.22
CA THR A 186 -17.48 11.09 21.10
C THR A 186 -17.56 10.22 22.37
N SER A 187 -16.54 9.46 22.70
CA SER A 187 -16.50 8.53 23.83
C SER A 187 -15.75 9.08 25.05
N ALA A 188 -15.55 10.38 25.17
CA ALA A 188 -14.92 11.03 26.32
C ALA A 188 -15.89 12.04 26.97
N GLU A 189 -17.00 11.53 27.50
CA GLU A 189 -17.80 12.13 28.61
C GLU A 189 -18.24 11.02 29.55
#